data_d624c41c700ff1c4f1d6d2b17e5b7f96
#
_entry.id   d624c41c700ff1c4f1d6d2b17e5b7f96
#
_cell.length_a   1.000
_cell.length_b   1.000
_cell.length_c   1.000
_cell.angle_alpha   90.00
_cell.angle_beta   90.00
_cell.angle_gamma   90.00
#
_symmetry.space_group_name_H-M   'P 1'
#
loop_
_entity.id
_entity.type
_entity.pdbx_description
1 polymer ?
#
loop_
_entity_poly.entity_id
_entity_poly.type
_entity_poly.pdbx_seq_one_letter_code
_entity_poly.pdbx_strand_id
1 'polypeptide(L)'
;MLATLVDPNIVLPLRTRYRQEMNCQIVKDSIHTRPGWSLTYAFSLTGAVVGFGTVAIAGPWQDKPTILEFYVLPAHRDRAFDLFETFVETSGAQHMEIQSSDLLLAAMLHTYARDVSSESIVFQDGVTTALTANGAVLEPMTPDEEIRCAIAERAGGGEWLLKVEGRQAGKGGILFHYNPPYGDVYMEVYEPFRGRGLGAYLVQELKRLAYELGSIPAARCNVDNRVSRKTLQKAGFVPYAHILNGSIAR
;
A
#
# COMPACT_ATOMS: atom_id res chain seq x y z
N MET A 1 -11.54 3.21 29.69
CA MET A 1 -10.92 3.12 28.37
C MET A 1 -10.51 1.67 28.17
N LEU A 2 -10.83 1.08 27.00
CA LEU A 2 -10.54 -0.33 26.71
C LEU A 2 -10.15 -0.49 25.24
N ALA A 3 -9.21 -1.38 24.97
CA ALA A 3 -8.97 -1.94 23.66
C ALA A 3 -9.34 -3.43 23.71
N THR A 4 -10.31 -3.85 22.91
CA THR A 4 -10.85 -5.22 22.96
C THR A 4 -10.70 -5.87 21.61
N LEU A 5 -10.16 -7.10 21.59
CA LEU A 5 -10.09 -7.92 20.37
C LEU A 5 -11.51 -8.22 19.87
N VAL A 6 -11.75 -7.97 18.59
CA VAL A 6 -13.09 -8.11 17.99
C VAL A 6 -12.99 -8.73 16.58
N ASP A 7 -14.13 -9.23 16.09
CA ASP A 7 -14.27 -9.57 14.68
C ASP A 7 -14.12 -8.30 13.81
N PRO A 8 -13.34 -8.32 12.72
CA PRO A 8 -13.13 -7.17 11.84
C PRO A 8 -14.43 -6.51 11.34
N ASN A 9 -15.51 -7.26 11.19
CA ASN A 9 -16.80 -6.74 10.76
C ASN A 9 -17.42 -5.74 11.74
N ILE A 10 -17.09 -5.84 13.04
CA ILE A 10 -17.60 -4.91 14.07
C ILE A 10 -17.09 -3.48 13.81
N VAL A 11 -15.89 -3.33 13.31
CA VAL A 11 -15.28 -2.03 13.06
C VAL A 11 -15.35 -1.58 11.57
N LEU A 12 -16.02 -2.35 10.72
CA LEU A 12 -16.14 -2.04 9.29
C LEU A 12 -16.64 -0.61 8.99
N PRO A 13 -17.64 -0.05 9.70
CA PRO A 13 -18.05 1.35 9.50
C PRO A 13 -16.94 2.35 9.85
N LEU A 14 -16.11 2.06 10.86
CA LEU A 14 -14.97 2.90 11.23
C LEU A 14 -13.83 2.78 10.20
N ARG A 15 -13.59 1.58 9.68
CA ARG A 15 -12.60 1.37 8.60
C ARG A 15 -12.98 2.10 7.33
N THR A 16 -14.26 2.13 6.97
CA THR A 16 -14.75 2.91 5.83
C THR A 16 -14.46 4.40 6.02
N ARG A 17 -14.73 4.95 7.20
CA ARG A 17 -14.40 6.35 7.53
C ARG A 17 -12.89 6.61 7.52
N TYR A 18 -12.12 5.72 8.11
CA TYR A 18 -10.65 5.78 8.12
C TYR A 18 -10.10 5.90 6.69
N ARG A 19 -10.54 5.03 5.78
CA ARG A 19 -10.10 5.03 4.38
C ARG A 19 -10.45 6.34 3.66
N GLN A 20 -11.65 6.85 3.89
CA GLN A 20 -12.11 8.11 3.29
C GLN A 20 -11.35 9.32 3.84
N GLU A 21 -11.10 9.34 5.14
CA GLU A 21 -10.48 10.47 5.81
C GLU A 21 -8.96 10.52 5.57
N MET A 22 -8.25 9.41 5.77
CA MET A 22 -6.80 9.36 5.64
C MET A 22 -6.35 9.23 4.19
N ASN A 23 -7.20 8.73 3.32
CA ASN A 23 -6.97 8.60 1.88
C ASN A 23 -5.60 8.00 1.52
N CYS A 24 -5.14 7.02 2.29
CA CYS A 24 -3.88 6.34 2.07
C CYS A 24 -4.01 5.33 0.93
N GLN A 25 -3.11 5.38 -0.07
CA GLN A 25 -3.13 4.45 -1.20
C GLN A 25 -2.73 3.04 -0.79
N ILE A 26 -1.71 2.94 0.05
CA ILE A 26 -1.10 1.66 0.45
C ILE A 26 -1.58 1.30 1.86
N VAL A 27 -2.84 0.99 2.00
CA VAL A 27 -3.40 0.33 3.18
C VAL A 27 -3.57 -1.14 2.86
N LYS A 28 -3.01 -2.01 3.65
CA LYS A 28 -2.96 -3.45 3.37
C LYS A 28 -4.30 -4.13 3.66
N ASP A 29 -5.32 -3.76 2.92
CA ASP A 29 -6.70 -4.21 3.11
C ASP A 29 -6.86 -5.74 3.08
N SER A 30 -6.09 -6.40 2.23
CA SER A 30 -6.13 -7.86 2.08
C SER A 30 -5.76 -8.66 3.34
N ILE A 31 -5.08 -8.06 4.33
CA ILE A 31 -4.78 -8.75 5.59
C ILE A 31 -6.04 -9.10 6.38
N HIS A 32 -7.12 -8.36 6.20
CA HIS A 32 -8.38 -8.58 6.90
C HIS A 32 -9.20 -9.73 6.30
N THR A 33 -8.95 -10.08 5.04
CA THR A 33 -9.62 -11.19 4.34
C THR A 33 -8.84 -12.49 4.38
N ARG A 34 -7.60 -12.44 4.90
CA ARG A 34 -6.72 -13.62 5.05
C ARG A 34 -6.83 -14.16 6.47
N PRO A 35 -7.36 -15.38 6.69
CA PRO A 35 -7.49 -15.96 8.03
C PRO A 35 -6.15 -15.96 8.79
N GLY A 36 -6.15 -15.45 10.02
CA GLY A 36 -4.97 -15.43 10.89
C GLY A 36 -3.87 -14.43 10.52
N TRP A 37 -4.11 -13.48 9.58
CA TRP A 37 -3.12 -12.49 9.20
C TRP A 37 -3.12 -11.24 10.06
N SER A 38 -4.25 -10.94 10.71
CA SER A 38 -4.38 -9.74 11.54
C SER A 38 -5.26 -9.95 12.76
N LEU A 39 -5.04 -9.12 13.77
CA LEU A 39 -5.87 -8.95 14.95
C LEU A 39 -6.46 -7.54 14.95
N THR A 40 -7.78 -7.44 15.06
CA THR A 40 -8.50 -6.17 15.07
C THR A 40 -9.01 -5.86 16.47
N TYR A 41 -8.77 -4.63 16.94
CA TYR A 41 -9.17 -4.15 18.26
C TYR A 41 -10.14 -2.99 18.12
N ALA A 42 -11.24 -3.02 18.85
CA ALA A 42 -12.14 -1.87 19.02
C ALA A 42 -11.74 -1.07 20.25
N PHE A 43 -11.74 0.25 20.15
CA PHE A 43 -11.50 1.17 21.27
C PHE A 43 -12.79 1.69 21.81
N SER A 44 -12.99 1.58 23.14
CA SER A 44 -14.20 2.01 23.79
C SER A 44 -13.93 3.03 24.89
N LEU A 45 -14.74 4.09 24.91
CA LEU A 45 -14.83 5.08 25.99
C LEU A 45 -16.26 5.05 26.56
N THR A 46 -16.38 4.88 27.87
CA THR A 46 -17.71 4.86 28.57
C THR A 46 -18.74 3.93 27.91
N GLY A 47 -18.29 2.82 27.33
CA GLY A 47 -19.13 1.83 26.64
C GLY A 47 -19.41 2.09 25.15
N ALA A 48 -19.05 3.24 24.62
CA ALA A 48 -19.19 3.54 23.19
C ALA A 48 -17.89 3.20 22.43
N VAL A 49 -18.00 2.59 21.25
CA VAL A 49 -16.86 2.35 20.35
C VAL A 49 -16.50 3.65 19.65
N VAL A 50 -15.27 4.12 19.86
CA VAL A 50 -14.77 5.42 19.37
C VAL A 50 -13.62 5.31 18.38
N GLY A 51 -13.11 4.10 18.14
CA GLY A 51 -11.98 3.88 17.23
C GLY A 51 -11.65 2.41 17.06
N PHE A 52 -10.62 2.14 16.28
CA PHE A 52 -10.10 0.78 16.08
C PHE A 52 -8.61 0.81 15.78
N GLY A 53 -7.96 -0.33 15.94
CA GLY A 53 -6.58 -0.58 15.49
C GLY A 53 -6.41 -1.99 14.99
N THR A 54 -5.42 -2.19 14.13
CA THR A 54 -5.11 -3.49 13.53
C THR A 54 -3.64 -3.81 13.66
N VAL A 55 -3.34 -5.02 14.13
CA VAL A 55 -1.99 -5.58 14.22
C VAL A 55 -1.86 -6.72 13.22
N ALA A 56 -0.89 -6.63 12.32
CA ALA A 56 -0.51 -7.73 11.43
C ALA A 56 0.41 -8.70 12.18
N ILE A 57 0.15 -10.02 12.03
CA ILE A 57 0.83 -11.08 12.79
C ILE A 57 1.29 -12.26 11.93
N ALA A 58 1.11 -12.21 10.62
CA ALA A 58 1.53 -13.30 9.72
C ALA A 58 2.27 -12.76 8.49
N GLY A 59 2.82 -13.67 7.69
CA GLY A 59 3.65 -13.31 6.54
C GLY A 59 4.89 -12.52 6.95
N PRO A 60 5.14 -11.32 6.40
CA PRO A 60 6.31 -10.50 6.76
C PRO A 60 6.33 -10.05 8.23
N TRP A 61 5.21 -10.17 8.94
CA TRP A 61 5.03 -9.70 10.33
C TRP A 61 4.93 -10.85 11.34
N GLN A 62 5.17 -12.12 10.95
CA GLN A 62 4.96 -13.30 11.80
C GLN A 62 5.71 -13.22 13.13
N ASP A 63 6.98 -12.82 13.11
CA ASP A 63 7.80 -12.70 14.33
C ASP A 63 7.90 -11.25 14.84
N LYS A 64 7.03 -10.38 14.32
CA LYS A 64 7.14 -8.95 14.44
C LYS A 64 5.75 -8.31 14.42
N PRO A 65 4.91 -8.56 15.43
CA PRO A 65 3.56 -7.99 15.49
C PRO A 65 3.58 -6.49 15.24
N THR A 66 2.96 -6.07 14.14
CA THR A 66 3.12 -4.72 13.59
C THR A 66 1.78 -4.00 13.50
N ILE A 67 1.67 -2.82 14.09
CA ILE A 67 0.51 -1.95 13.93
C ILE A 67 0.52 -1.40 12.50
N LEU A 68 -0.58 -1.63 11.77
CA LEU A 68 -0.80 -1.10 10.41
C LEU A 68 -1.92 -0.07 10.35
N GLU A 69 -2.86 -0.10 11.28
CA GLU A 69 -3.99 0.83 11.33
C GLU A 69 -4.26 1.27 12.77
N PHE A 70 -4.52 2.56 12.94
CA PHE A 70 -4.99 3.15 14.19
C PHE A 70 -5.87 4.34 13.83
N TYR A 71 -7.11 4.26 14.22
CA TYR A 71 -8.09 5.30 13.93
C TYR A 71 -8.93 5.62 15.16
N VAL A 72 -9.12 6.90 15.40
CA VAL A 72 -10.01 7.44 16.43
C VAL A 72 -10.94 8.45 15.77
N LEU A 73 -12.23 8.35 16.06
CA LEU A 73 -13.23 9.29 15.59
C LEU A 73 -12.81 10.73 15.95
N PRO A 74 -12.98 11.72 15.05
CA PRO A 74 -12.54 13.10 15.27
C PRO A 74 -12.96 13.69 16.62
N ALA A 75 -14.18 13.41 17.06
CA ALA A 75 -14.72 13.90 18.35
C ALA A 75 -14.00 13.37 19.60
N HIS A 76 -13.12 12.38 19.47
CA HIS A 76 -12.41 11.71 20.58
C HIS A 76 -10.90 11.71 20.43
N ARG A 77 -10.35 12.51 19.51
CA ARG A 77 -8.90 12.56 19.23
C ARG A 77 -8.08 13.23 20.33
N ASP A 78 -8.73 13.97 21.21
CA ASP A 78 -8.14 14.44 22.45
C ASP A 78 -7.67 13.29 23.37
N ARG A 79 -8.20 12.08 23.16
CA ARG A 79 -7.83 10.86 23.88
C ARG A 79 -6.97 9.90 23.05
N ALA A 80 -6.45 10.34 21.90
CA ALA A 80 -5.74 9.45 20.97
C ALA A 80 -4.47 8.83 21.58
N PHE A 81 -3.69 9.57 22.36
CA PHE A 81 -2.50 9.03 23.02
C PHE A 81 -2.86 7.95 24.04
N ASP A 82 -3.81 8.20 24.93
CA ASP A 82 -4.24 7.24 25.95
C ASP A 82 -4.81 5.95 25.29
N LEU A 83 -5.56 6.10 24.20
CA LEU A 83 -6.11 4.97 23.43
C LEU A 83 -5.00 4.18 22.73
N PHE A 84 -3.99 4.86 22.22
CA PHE A 84 -2.85 4.20 21.57
C PHE A 84 -2.02 3.41 22.59
N GLU A 85 -1.71 3.98 23.76
CA GLU A 85 -1.03 3.30 24.84
C GLU A 85 -1.78 2.05 25.29
N THR A 86 -3.10 2.18 25.53
CA THR A 86 -3.97 1.04 25.86
C THR A 86 -3.95 -0.03 24.76
N PHE A 87 -3.94 0.38 23.50
CA PHE A 87 -3.88 -0.52 22.36
C PHE A 87 -2.54 -1.28 22.30
N VAL A 88 -1.43 -0.58 22.45
CA VAL A 88 -0.07 -1.20 22.46
C VAL A 88 0.04 -2.21 23.61
N GLU A 89 -0.37 -1.83 24.82
CA GLU A 89 -0.34 -2.72 25.99
C GLU A 89 -1.20 -3.97 25.78
N THR A 90 -2.43 -3.81 25.28
CA THR A 90 -3.37 -4.92 25.10
C THR A 90 -2.96 -5.84 23.96
N SER A 91 -2.47 -5.28 22.85
CA SER A 91 -2.12 -6.05 21.66
C SER A 91 -0.74 -6.70 21.74
N GLY A 92 0.16 -6.16 22.56
CA GLY A 92 1.57 -6.58 22.60
C GLY A 92 2.35 -6.26 21.33
N ALA A 93 1.85 -5.35 20.49
CA ALA A 93 2.52 -4.93 19.29
C ALA A 93 3.91 -4.38 19.57
N GLN A 94 4.86 -4.69 18.68
CA GLN A 94 6.27 -4.34 18.84
C GLN A 94 6.77 -3.37 17.78
N HIS A 95 6.06 -3.25 16.68
CA HIS A 95 6.44 -2.45 15.51
C HIS A 95 5.27 -1.69 14.95
N MET A 96 5.58 -0.70 14.13
CA MET A 96 4.63 0.07 13.33
C MET A 96 5.11 0.11 11.88
N GLU A 97 4.18 -0.02 10.94
CA GLU A 97 4.41 0.23 9.51
C GLU A 97 3.25 1.09 9.01
N ILE A 98 3.54 2.30 8.57
CA ILE A 98 2.53 3.31 8.28
C ILE A 98 2.78 4.00 6.93
N GLN A 99 1.73 4.58 6.35
CA GLN A 99 1.91 5.59 5.31
C GLN A 99 1.95 6.98 5.94
N SER A 100 2.96 7.78 5.65
CA SER A 100 3.21 9.07 6.32
C SER A 100 2.12 10.12 6.12
N SER A 101 1.20 9.92 5.16
CA SER A 101 0.00 10.72 4.97
C SER A 101 -1.12 10.39 5.96
N ASP A 102 -1.05 9.30 6.71
CA ASP A 102 -1.89 9.06 7.89
C ASP A 102 -1.34 9.87 9.06
N LEU A 103 -1.85 11.10 9.20
CA LEU A 103 -1.32 12.06 10.17
C LEU A 103 -1.46 11.59 11.62
N LEU A 104 -2.54 10.89 11.95
CA LEU A 104 -2.75 10.39 13.31
C LEU A 104 -1.76 9.28 13.64
N LEU A 105 -1.63 8.31 12.76
CA LEU A 105 -0.71 7.18 12.97
C LEU A 105 0.76 7.63 12.84
N ALA A 106 1.06 8.64 12.01
CA ALA A 106 2.38 9.26 11.94
C ALA A 106 2.75 9.96 13.25
N ALA A 107 1.80 10.65 13.89
CA ALA A 107 2.02 11.24 15.22
C ALA A 107 2.35 10.16 16.26
N MET A 108 1.62 9.03 16.25
CA MET A 108 1.92 7.89 17.14
C MET A 108 3.30 7.29 16.85
N LEU A 109 3.66 7.11 15.58
CA LEU A 109 4.98 6.57 15.19
C LEU A 109 6.12 7.44 15.78
N HIS A 110 6.06 8.75 15.55
CA HIS A 110 7.12 9.65 16.02
C HIS A 110 7.14 9.84 17.54
N THR A 111 6.04 9.56 18.23
CA THR A 111 5.98 9.63 19.70
C THR A 111 6.48 8.35 20.35
N TYR A 112 6.08 7.20 19.86
CA TYR A 112 6.27 5.91 20.55
C TYR A 112 7.29 4.99 19.91
N ALA A 113 7.73 5.26 18.67
CA ALA A 113 8.70 4.39 18.01
C ALA A 113 10.13 4.94 18.07
N ARG A 114 11.09 4.01 17.94
CA ARG A 114 12.52 4.25 17.75
C ARG A 114 12.94 3.66 16.40
N ASP A 115 14.13 4.03 15.94
CA ASP A 115 14.71 3.52 14.69
C ASP A 115 13.79 3.73 13.49
N VAL A 116 13.11 4.88 13.48
CA VAL A 116 12.17 5.23 12.41
C VAL A 116 12.93 5.36 11.09
N SER A 117 12.52 4.58 10.11
CA SER A 117 13.13 4.56 8.78
C SER A 117 12.06 4.58 7.68
N SER A 118 12.47 5.02 6.49
CA SER A 118 11.62 4.98 5.31
C SER A 118 12.03 3.80 4.42
N GLU A 119 11.08 2.92 4.13
CA GLU A 119 11.28 1.81 3.22
C GLU A 119 11.00 2.21 1.76
N SER A 120 9.88 2.87 1.54
CA SER A 120 9.38 3.17 0.20
C SER A 120 8.82 4.57 0.09
N ILE A 121 9.01 5.18 -1.07
CA ILE A 121 8.29 6.38 -1.49
C ILE A 121 6.98 5.94 -2.14
N VAL A 122 5.87 6.53 -1.72
CA VAL A 122 4.55 6.37 -2.31
C VAL A 122 4.31 7.51 -3.31
N PHE A 123 3.78 7.18 -4.46
CA PHE A 123 3.48 8.11 -5.54
C PHE A 123 1.99 8.12 -5.84
N GLN A 124 1.47 9.29 -6.14
CA GLN A 124 0.14 9.46 -6.72
C GLN A 124 0.24 9.88 -8.18
N ASP A 125 -0.79 9.61 -8.97
CA ASP A 125 -0.87 10.15 -10.31
C ASP A 125 -1.07 11.66 -10.25
N GLY A 126 -0.27 12.40 -10.99
CA GLY A 126 -0.29 13.86 -10.97
C GLY A 126 -0.29 14.51 -12.36
N VAL A 127 0.24 13.82 -13.36
CA VAL A 127 0.40 14.39 -14.71
C VAL A 127 0.07 13.36 -15.78
N THR A 128 -0.83 13.72 -16.70
CA THR A 128 -1.05 12.94 -17.92
C THR A 128 0.15 13.11 -18.85
N THR A 129 0.70 12.00 -19.33
CA THR A 129 1.83 12.00 -20.25
C THR A 129 1.45 11.42 -21.61
N ALA A 130 2.21 11.75 -22.64
CA ALA A 130 2.05 11.26 -24.01
C ALA A 130 3.37 10.66 -24.52
N LEU A 131 3.94 9.75 -23.72
CA LEU A 131 5.18 9.04 -24.08
C LEU A 131 4.90 8.09 -25.23
N THR A 132 5.84 7.99 -26.13
CA THR A 132 5.83 7.05 -27.25
C THR A 132 7.03 6.12 -27.19
N ALA A 133 6.82 4.89 -27.66
CA ALA A 133 7.91 3.91 -27.83
C ALA A 133 7.70 3.18 -29.16
N ASN A 134 8.61 3.41 -30.12
CA ASN A 134 8.47 2.87 -31.47
C ASN A 134 8.44 1.33 -31.44
N GLY A 135 7.43 0.75 -32.11
CA GLY A 135 7.25 -0.70 -32.19
C GLY A 135 6.85 -1.38 -30.87
N ALA A 136 6.55 -0.59 -29.82
CA ALA A 136 6.11 -1.11 -28.54
C ALA A 136 4.58 -1.33 -28.52
N VAL A 137 4.16 -2.48 -28.03
CA VAL A 137 2.76 -2.86 -27.83
C VAL A 137 2.63 -3.47 -26.44
N LEU A 138 1.55 -3.12 -25.72
CA LEU A 138 1.19 -3.72 -24.45
C LEU A 138 0.02 -4.68 -24.68
N GLU A 139 0.20 -5.94 -24.35
CA GLU A 139 -0.79 -7.00 -24.51
C GLU A 139 -1.10 -7.67 -23.17
N PRO A 140 -2.36 -8.08 -22.91
CA PRO A 140 -2.68 -8.90 -21.76
C PRO A 140 -1.86 -10.19 -21.79
N MET A 141 -1.38 -10.65 -20.64
CA MET A 141 -0.74 -11.97 -20.54
C MET A 141 -1.75 -13.06 -20.73
N THR A 142 -1.39 -14.07 -21.47
CA THR A 142 -2.15 -15.33 -21.55
C THR A 142 -1.90 -16.19 -20.32
N PRO A 143 -2.80 -17.11 -19.92
CA PRO A 143 -2.57 -18.00 -18.80
C PRO A 143 -1.26 -18.79 -18.86
N ASP A 144 -0.84 -19.20 -20.06
CA ASP A 144 0.45 -19.87 -20.25
C ASP A 144 1.67 -18.97 -20.02
N GLU A 145 1.54 -17.70 -20.32
CA GLU A 145 2.58 -16.68 -20.06
C GLU A 145 2.64 -16.33 -18.59
N GLU A 146 1.50 -16.26 -17.88
CA GLU A 146 1.43 -16.07 -16.43
C GLU A 146 2.16 -17.20 -15.69
N ILE A 147 1.94 -18.45 -16.07
CA ILE A 147 2.61 -19.63 -15.50
C ILE A 147 4.14 -19.52 -15.70
N ARG A 148 4.59 -19.12 -16.88
CA ARG A 148 6.03 -18.95 -17.20
C ARG A 148 6.68 -17.83 -16.42
N CYS A 149 5.95 -16.79 -16.05
CA CYS A 149 6.49 -15.62 -15.36
C CYS A 149 6.60 -15.79 -13.86
N ALA A 150 6.18 -16.93 -13.28
CA ALA A 150 6.30 -17.29 -11.86
C ALA A 150 5.80 -16.20 -10.87
N ILE A 151 4.80 -15.40 -11.27
CA ILE A 151 4.23 -14.33 -10.44
C ILE A 151 2.83 -14.74 -9.94
N ALA A 152 2.54 -16.03 -9.92
CA ALA A 152 1.26 -16.61 -9.55
C ALA A 152 0.75 -16.29 -8.12
N GLU A 153 1.48 -15.52 -7.30
CA GLU A 153 1.07 -15.17 -5.94
C GLU A 153 0.57 -13.73 -5.76
N ARG A 154 0.63 -12.90 -6.80
CA ARG A 154 0.14 -11.52 -6.69
C ARG A 154 -1.34 -11.48 -7.08
N ALA A 155 -2.19 -11.62 -6.07
CA ALA A 155 -3.63 -11.56 -6.26
C ALA A 155 -4.06 -10.21 -6.88
N GLY A 156 -4.76 -10.30 -8.01
CA GLY A 156 -5.68 -9.29 -8.51
C GLY A 156 -5.11 -8.30 -9.53
N GLY A 157 -5.79 -8.14 -10.60
CA GLY A 157 -5.55 -7.19 -11.66
C GLY A 157 -4.64 -7.77 -12.75
N GLY A 158 -5.11 -7.81 -13.97
CA GLY A 158 -4.42 -8.42 -15.08
C GLY A 158 -2.94 -8.06 -15.17
N GLU A 159 -2.17 -9.00 -15.64
CA GLU A 159 -0.77 -8.79 -16.00
C GLU A 159 -0.65 -8.54 -17.50
N TRP A 160 0.32 -7.71 -17.87
CA TRP A 160 0.56 -7.33 -19.26
C TRP A 160 2.02 -7.53 -19.64
N LEU A 161 2.22 -7.97 -20.88
CA LEU A 161 3.52 -8.03 -21.53
C LEU A 161 3.75 -6.80 -22.40
N LEU A 162 4.89 -6.16 -22.22
CA LEU A 162 5.40 -5.18 -23.14
C LEU A 162 6.22 -5.89 -24.20
N LYS A 163 5.80 -5.79 -25.47
CA LYS A 163 6.54 -6.30 -26.63
C LYS A 163 7.11 -5.13 -27.44
N VAL A 164 8.31 -5.29 -27.97
CA VAL A 164 8.95 -4.36 -28.89
C VAL A 164 9.39 -5.16 -30.11
N GLU A 165 8.87 -4.81 -31.28
CA GLU A 165 9.10 -5.55 -32.52
C GLU A 165 8.84 -7.07 -32.35
N GLY A 166 7.78 -7.42 -31.69
CA GLY A 166 7.36 -8.80 -31.41
C GLY A 166 8.14 -9.54 -30.31
N ARG A 167 9.21 -8.93 -29.76
CA ARG A 167 10.03 -9.52 -28.68
C ARG A 167 9.57 -9.02 -27.32
N GLN A 168 9.49 -9.92 -26.34
CA GLN A 168 9.15 -9.56 -24.96
C GLN A 168 10.24 -8.65 -24.37
N ALA A 169 9.86 -7.43 -24.02
CA ALA A 169 10.75 -6.38 -23.52
C ALA A 169 10.55 -6.07 -22.02
N GLY A 170 9.42 -6.47 -21.47
CA GLY A 170 9.09 -6.25 -20.08
C GLY A 170 7.69 -6.75 -19.73
N LYS A 171 7.30 -6.56 -18.50
CA LYS A 171 5.98 -6.89 -17.97
C LYS A 171 5.56 -5.90 -16.89
N GLY A 172 4.28 -5.87 -16.60
CA GLY A 172 3.75 -5.08 -15.50
C GLY A 172 2.30 -5.39 -15.23
N GLY A 173 1.78 -4.80 -14.18
CA GLY A 173 0.40 -5.04 -13.77
C GLY A 173 -0.08 -4.05 -12.73
N ILE A 174 -1.30 -4.30 -12.25
CA ILE A 174 -1.99 -3.47 -11.28
C ILE A 174 -2.45 -4.38 -10.14
N LEU A 175 -2.08 -4.04 -8.90
CA LEU A 175 -2.45 -4.79 -7.71
C LEU A 175 -3.62 -4.10 -7.00
N PHE A 176 -4.71 -4.81 -6.78
CA PHE A 176 -5.92 -4.29 -6.14
C PHE A 176 -6.12 -4.73 -4.68
N HIS A 177 -5.13 -5.36 -4.07
CA HIS A 177 -5.22 -5.85 -2.70
C HIS A 177 -4.90 -4.80 -1.62
N TYR A 178 -4.65 -3.57 -2.04
CA TYR A 178 -4.49 -2.42 -1.16
C TYR A 178 -5.83 -1.67 -1.01
N ASN A 179 -5.78 -0.38 -0.71
CA ASN A 179 -6.95 0.42 -0.41
C ASN A 179 -7.73 0.82 -1.67
N PRO A 180 -8.92 0.27 -1.93
CA PRO A 180 -9.77 0.80 -2.99
C PRO A 180 -10.08 2.31 -2.76
N PRO A 181 -10.12 3.17 -3.78
CA PRO A 181 -10.14 2.83 -5.22
C PRO A 181 -8.76 2.71 -5.89
N TYR A 182 -7.67 2.64 -5.13
CA TYR A 182 -6.32 2.65 -5.69
C TYR A 182 -5.89 1.30 -6.25
N GLY A 183 -5.17 1.35 -7.39
CA GLY A 183 -4.46 0.22 -7.98
C GLY A 183 -2.95 0.49 -7.95
N ASP A 184 -2.18 -0.36 -7.28
CA ASP A 184 -0.72 -0.24 -7.17
C ASP A 184 -0.05 -0.78 -8.44
N VAL A 185 0.53 0.12 -9.23
CA VAL A 185 1.19 -0.20 -10.51
C VAL A 185 2.59 -0.74 -10.25
N TYR A 186 2.90 -1.90 -10.81
CA TYR A 186 4.25 -2.45 -10.82
C TYR A 186 4.73 -2.74 -12.24
N MET A 187 6.05 -2.74 -12.46
CA MET A 187 6.63 -3.06 -13.76
C MET A 187 8.06 -3.57 -13.66
N GLU A 188 8.44 -4.31 -14.69
CA GLU A 188 9.81 -4.73 -14.94
C GLU A 188 10.13 -4.56 -16.44
N VAL A 189 11.28 -3.96 -16.75
CA VAL A 189 11.86 -3.97 -18.11
C VAL A 189 13.05 -4.91 -18.11
N TYR A 190 13.04 -5.86 -19.04
CA TYR A 190 14.11 -6.85 -19.17
C TYR A 190 15.42 -6.21 -19.59
N GLU A 191 16.51 -6.75 -19.09
CA GLU A 191 17.85 -6.15 -19.18
C GLU A 191 18.24 -5.69 -20.59
N PRO A 192 18.05 -6.48 -21.67
CA PRO A 192 18.43 -6.06 -23.03
C PRO A 192 17.66 -4.84 -23.56
N PHE A 193 16.57 -4.47 -22.90
CA PHE A 193 15.68 -3.39 -23.33
C PHE A 193 15.75 -2.16 -22.42
N ARG A 194 16.55 -2.19 -21.36
CA ARG A 194 16.70 -1.06 -20.44
C ARG A 194 17.37 0.14 -21.11
N GLY A 195 17.21 1.32 -20.51
CA GLY A 195 17.81 2.56 -21.00
C GLY A 195 17.09 3.21 -22.19
N ARG A 196 16.00 2.62 -22.70
CA ARG A 196 15.27 3.08 -23.91
C ARG A 196 13.98 3.85 -23.59
N GLY A 197 13.72 4.20 -22.33
CA GLY A 197 12.49 4.88 -21.91
C GLY A 197 11.26 3.96 -21.77
N LEU A 198 11.39 2.67 -22.08
CA LEU A 198 10.30 1.69 -22.08
C LEU A 198 9.59 1.54 -20.72
N GLY A 199 10.32 1.68 -19.62
CA GLY A 199 9.72 1.62 -18.28
C GLY A 199 8.71 2.73 -18.05
N ALA A 200 9.03 3.95 -18.43
CA ALA A 200 8.11 5.08 -18.28
C ALA A 200 6.90 4.96 -19.22
N TYR A 201 7.11 4.49 -20.46
CA TYR A 201 6.03 4.17 -21.38
C TYR A 201 5.10 3.08 -20.82
N LEU A 202 5.66 1.97 -20.31
CA LEU A 202 4.89 0.88 -19.71
C LEU A 202 4.06 1.39 -18.52
N VAL A 203 4.66 2.18 -17.64
CA VAL A 203 3.93 2.77 -16.49
C VAL A 203 2.79 3.69 -16.97
N GLN A 204 3.02 4.52 -18.01
CA GLN A 204 1.97 5.35 -18.60
C GLN A 204 0.78 4.51 -19.09
N GLU A 205 1.05 3.42 -19.81
CA GLU A 205 -0.01 2.54 -20.32
C GLU A 205 -0.73 1.81 -19.18
N LEU A 206 -0.02 1.38 -18.15
CA LEU A 206 -0.64 0.77 -16.96
C LEU A 206 -1.51 1.78 -16.18
N LYS A 207 -1.12 3.06 -16.15
CA LYS A 207 -1.99 4.13 -15.59
C LYS A 207 -3.31 4.23 -16.37
N ARG A 208 -3.23 4.27 -17.71
CA ARG A 208 -4.40 4.30 -18.58
C ARG A 208 -5.33 3.11 -18.29
N LEU A 209 -4.76 1.90 -18.26
CA LEU A 209 -5.49 0.68 -17.94
C LEU A 209 -6.11 0.69 -16.53
N ALA A 210 -5.43 1.24 -15.53
CA ALA A 210 -6.00 1.37 -14.19
C ALA A 210 -7.27 2.21 -14.20
N TYR A 211 -7.27 3.34 -14.91
CA TYR A 211 -8.48 4.17 -15.06
C TYR A 211 -9.59 3.45 -15.84
N GLU A 212 -9.26 2.72 -16.89
CA GLU A 212 -10.24 1.91 -17.63
C GLU A 212 -10.87 0.81 -16.77
N LEU A 213 -10.13 0.30 -15.80
CA LEU A 213 -10.61 -0.66 -14.80
C LEU A 213 -11.32 0.01 -13.60
N GLY A 214 -11.54 1.33 -13.64
CA GLY A 214 -12.22 2.08 -12.59
C GLY A 214 -11.38 2.36 -11.35
N SER A 215 -10.05 2.27 -11.46
CA SER A 215 -9.13 2.48 -10.34
C SER A 215 -8.28 3.74 -10.52
N ILE A 216 -7.83 4.29 -9.40
CA ILE A 216 -6.88 5.42 -9.39
C ILE A 216 -5.46 4.84 -9.32
N PRO A 217 -4.58 5.12 -10.29
CA PRO A 217 -3.22 4.61 -10.26
C PRO A 217 -2.46 5.13 -9.05
N ALA A 218 -1.84 4.23 -8.32
CA ALA A 218 -0.85 4.49 -7.29
C ALA A 218 0.42 3.72 -7.63
N ALA A 219 1.53 4.09 -7.04
CA ALA A 219 2.78 3.35 -7.19
C ALA A 219 3.67 3.57 -5.98
N ARG A 220 4.65 2.69 -5.80
CA ARG A 220 5.70 2.86 -4.80
C ARG A 220 7.04 2.34 -5.32
N CYS A 221 8.11 2.85 -4.78
CA CYS A 221 9.43 2.28 -4.98
C CYS A 221 10.27 2.40 -3.71
N ASN A 222 11.23 1.50 -3.55
CA ASN A 222 12.22 1.61 -2.48
C ASN A 222 12.93 2.97 -2.55
N VAL A 223 13.22 3.57 -1.40
CA VAL A 223 13.85 4.89 -1.29
C VAL A 223 15.19 4.99 -2.02
N ASP A 224 15.92 3.88 -2.09
CA ASP A 224 17.22 3.81 -2.77
C ASP A 224 17.12 3.51 -4.26
N ASN A 225 15.94 3.11 -4.76
CA ASN A 225 15.73 2.77 -6.17
C ASN A 225 15.54 4.03 -7.03
N ARG A 226 16.66 4.73 -7.29
CA ARG A 226 16.67 5.95 -8.11
C ARG A 226 16.16 5.73 -9.54
N VAL A 227 16.35 4.54 -10.09
CA VAL A 227 15.90 4.22 -11.46
C VAL A 227 14.38 4.15 -11.50
N SER A 228 13.77 3.39 -10.59
CA SER A 228 12.30 3.31 -10.47
C SER A 228 11.69 4.69 -10.21
N ARG A 229 12.26 5.45 -9.26
CA ARG A 229 11.81 6.81 -8.96
C ARG A 229 11.76 7.71 -10.20
N LYS A 230 12.85 7.77 -10.98
CA LYS A 230 12.91 8.55 -12.23
C LYS A 230 11.92 8.04 -13.28
N THR A 231 11.71 6.73 -13.35
CA THR A 231 10.75 6.10 -14.26
C THR A 231 9.32 6.51 -13.94
N LEU A 232 8.93 6.42 -12.66
CA LEU A 232 7.61 6.84 -12.18
C LEU A 232 7.37 8.34 -12.44
N GLN A 233 8.33 9.20 -12.09
CA GLN A 233 8.23 10.64 -12.33
C GLN A 233 8.09 10.96 -13.83
N LYS A 234 8.85 10.29 -14.70
CA LYS A 234 8.76 10.47 -16.17
C LYS A 234 7.39 10.04 -16.72
N ALA A 235 6.74 9.08 -16.08
CA ALA A 235 5.38 8.63 -16.41
C ALA A 235 4.28 9.51 -15.78
N GLY A 236 4.64 10.62 -15.12
CA GLY A 236 3.69 11.58 -14.55
C GLY A 236 3.26 11.31 -13.12
N PHE A 237 3.85 10.34 -12.44
CA PHE A 237 3.66 10.17 -11.00
C PHE A 237 4.41 11.25 -10.22
N VAL A 238 3.81 11.73 -9.13
CA VAL A 238 4.42 12.69 -8.20
C VAL A 238 4.58 12.06 -6.82
N PRO A 239 5.65 12.37 -6.08
CA PRO A 239 5.81 11.85 -4.72
C PRO A 239 4.71 12.40 -3.82
N TYR A 240 4.16 11.54 -2.97
CA TYR A 240 3.03 11.86 -2.12
C TYR A 240 3.30 11.58 -0.63
N ALA A 241 3.83 10.40 -0.33
CA ALA A 241 4.06 9.95 1.04
C ALA A 241 5.24 8.96 1.10
N HIS A 242 5.55 8.47 2.29
CA HIS A 242 6.50 7.40 2.54
C HIS A 242 5.83 6.27 3.32
N ILE A 243 6.27 5.03 3.09
CA ILE A 243 6.05 3.94 4.03
C ILE A 243 7.16 4.02 5.07
N LEU A 244 6.76 4.28 6.30
CA LEU A 244 7.65 4.40 7.45
C LEU A 244 7.51 3.17 8.35
N ASN A 245 8.63 2.73 8.89
CA ASN A 245 8.71 1.64 9.86
C ASN A 245 9.39 2.13 11.13
N GLY A 246 9.00 1.58 12.29
CA GLY A 246 9.66 1.86 13.56
C GLY A 246 9.38 0.78 14.59
N SER A 247 10.29 0.62 15.54
CA SER A 247 10.13 -0.28 16.69
C SER A 247 9.50 0.48 17.85
N ILE A 248 8.43 -0.05 18.45
CA ILE A 248 7.78 0.58 19.61
C ILE A 248 8.71 0.49 20.81
N ALA A 249 9.05 1.63 21.40
CA ALA A 249 9.82 1.71 22.62
C ALA A 249 8.98 1.22 23.82
N ARG A 250 9.48 0.24 24.55
CA ARG A 250 8.91 -0.22 25.83
C ARG A 250 9.57 0.51 26.98
#